data_91fa4072e917c2b4d17de1bde6e49219
#
_entry.id   91fa4072e917c2b4d17de1bde6e49219
#
_cell.length_a   1.000
_cell.length_b   1.000
_cell.length_c   1.000
_cell.angle_alpha   90.00
_cell.angle_beta   90.00
_cell.angle_gamma   90.00
#
_symmetry.space_group_name_H-M   'P 1'
#
loop_
_entity.id
_entity.type
_entity.pdbx_description
1 polymer ?
#
loop_
_entity_poly.entity_id
_entity_poly.type
_entity_poly.pdbx_seq_one_letter_code
_entity_poly.pdbx_strand_id
1 'polypeptide(L)'
;MERTGPRDPETTADEAAPEPAPGTAPEPAGGDAPTAPEGRDGTRRRPWVRPLRRTALVLALLLLVPLLAAGTALRVNYMGDPADGTYTRDRDAMWLGHAWVDGRKKDADVTALARRLEDTGIRDLYVHSGPLEHDGTLPESAYPRARWLIDAVHRELPGVRVQAFLGDVLATEGPDGMRLTRAATRAAVVRSAKQVLDAGYDGVHLDLEPLHSGDRDYLSLLDDLRSLTRAEDARLSVAAHQIDPLPALHSVAGLFADHPKWWSQEFFGQVARRVDQIALMSYDTAQPLEGTYGGYVAQQTSLALEVTPPTTHLLMGLPFYYESNPSHWGHAETVAAAVRGVRLGLSRTDADRELFGVAPYIDFAATETNWEEYREGWVNP
;
A
#
# COMPACT_ATOMS: atom_id res chain seq x y z
N MET A 1 13.01 28.81 -37.25
CA MET A 1 12.08 29.74 -36.60
C MET A 1 11.76 29.13 -35.28
N GLU A 2 12.53 29.41 -34.39
CA GLU A 2 12.56 30.27 -33.17
C GLU A 2 11.84 29.57 -32.01
N ARG A 3 12.63 29.00 -31.18
CA ARG A 3 13.05 29.13 -29.78
C ARG A 3 12.00 29.81 -28.88
N THR A 4 11.65 29.15 -27.77
CA THR A 4 11.81 29.68 -26.41
C THR A 4 11.79 28.54 -25.38
N GLY A 5 12.88 28.43 -24.60
CA GLY A 5 13.01 27.53 -23.44
C GLY A 5 12.47 28.17 -22.15
N PRO A 6 12.32 27.36 -21.08
CA PRO A 6 11.78 27.82 -19.81
C PRO A 6 12.82 28.59 -18.97
N ARG A 7 12.34 29.64 -18.30
CA ARG A 7 13.12 30.50 -17.37
C ARG A 7 13.05 29.91 -15.97
N ASP A 8 14.20 29.90 -15.32
CA ASP A 8 14.36 29.70 -13.88
C ASP A 8 13.74 30.88 -13.08
N PRO A 9 13.18 30.66 -11.90
CA PRO A 9 12.79 31.75 -10.99
C PRO A 9 13.98 32.17 -10.14
N GLU A 10 14.36 33.45 -10.28
CA GLU A 10 15.32 34.15 -9.46
C GLU A 10 14.83 34.32 -8.00
N THR A 11 15.78 34.15 -7.13
CA THR A 11 15.82 34.52 -5.72
C THR A 11 15.54 36.02 -5.54
N THR A 12 14.57 36.40 -4.71
CA THR A 12 14.52 37.77 -4.14
C THR A 12 14.51 37.70 -2.64
N ALA A 13 15.44 38.48 -2.10
CA ALA A 13 15.76 38.68 -0.70
C ALA A 13 14.67 39.45 0.08
N ASP A 14 14.57 39.08 1.32
CA ASP A 14 14.43 39.80 2.56
C ASP A 14 14.05 41.30 2.45
N GLU A 15 12.87 41.65 2.92
CA GLU A 15 12.53 43.00 3.29
C GLU A 15 11.79 43.04 4.63
N ALA A 16 12.52 43.53 5.64
CA ALA A 16 12.10 43.68 7.01
C ALA A 16 11.03 44.78 7.16
N ALA A 17 9.99 44.50 7.90
CA ALA A 17 9.01 45.50 8.34
C ALA A 17 9.54 46.34 9.52
N PRO A 18 9.27 47.66 9.58
CA PRO A 18 9.78 48.54 10.64
C PRO A 18 8.94 48.49 11.91
N GLU A 19 9.64 48.57 13.04
CA GLU A 19 9.09 48.75 14.39
C GLU A 19 8.35 50.10 14.53
N PRO A 20 7.26 50.19 15.33
CA PRO A 20 6.67 51.50 15.71
C PRO A 20 7.36 52.08 16.94
N ALA A 21 7.68 53.37 16.85
CA ALA A 21 8.30 54.21 17.89
C ALA A 21 7.37 54.48 19.11
N PRO A 22 7.94 54.80 20.28
CA PRO A 22 7.19 54.96 21.53
C PRO A 22 6.50 56.33 21.65
N GLY A 23 5.21 56.30 21.89
CA GLY A 23 4.40 57.46 22.19
C GLY A 23 4.40 57.80 23.68
N THR A 24 4.71 59.03 23.93
CA THR A 24 4.73 59.76 25.23
C THR A 24 3.37 59.78 25.93
N ALA A 25 3.41 59.53 27.24
CA ALA A 25 2.30 59.72 28.16
C ALA A 25 2.06 61.23 28.52
N PRO A 26 0.85 61.65 28.75
CA PRO A 26 0.58 62.88 29.54
C PRO A 26 0.10 62.53 30.96
N GLU A 27 0.58 63.34 31.92
CA GLU A 27 0.33 63.36 33.36
C GLU A 27 -1.05 63.90 33.75
N PRO A 28 -1.53 63.65 34.98
CA PRO A 28 -2.94 63.63 35.34
C PRO A 28 -3.46 64.99 35.89
N ALA A 29 -4.73 65.25 35.60
CA ALA A 29 -5.47 66.30 36.32
C ALA A 29 -6.44 65.68 37.32
N GLY A 30 -6.38 66.19 38.57
CA GLY A 30 -7.18 65.67 39.67
C GLY A 30 -8.67 66.05 39.61
N GLY A 31 -9.48 65.29 40.31
CA GLY A 31 -10.90 65.58 40.53
C GLY A 31 -11.61 64.43 41.25
N ASP A 32 -11.88 64.67 42.52
CA ASP A 32 -12.92 64.19 43.43
C ASP A 32 -13.51 62.78 43.27
N ALA A 33 -13.36 62.03 44.37
CA ALA A 33 -14.09 60.75 44.62
C ALA A 33 -15.56 60.98 44.99
N PRO A 34 -16.42 60.06 44.62
CA PRO A 34 -17.48 59.65 45.52
C PRO A 34 -17.49 58.10 45.72
N THR A 35 -17.65 57.81 46.96
CA THR A 35 -18.07 56.57 47.65
C THR A 35 -18.61 55.38 46.82
N ALA A 36 -18.03 54.24 47.07
CA ALA A 36 -18.47 52.93 46.62
C ALA A 36 -19.83 52.51 47.17
N PRO A 37 -20.58 51.69 46.40
CA PRO A 37 -21.44 50.69 46.97
C PRO A 37 -20.78 49.30 46.84
N GLU A 38 -20.73 48.58 47.95
CA GLU A 38 -20.44 47.17 48.02
C GLU A 38 -21.31 46.38 47.05
N GLY A 39 -20.73 45.94 45.95
CA GLY A 39 -21.37 45.06 44.93
C GLY A 39 -20.82 43.65 45.06
N ARG A 40 -21.63 42.77 45.59
CA ARG A 40 -21.47 41.34 45.71
C ARG A 40 -20.80 40.73 44.48
N ASP A 41 -19.62 40.18 44.64
CA ASP A 41 -18.91 39.32 43.73
C ASP A 41 -19.67 38.00 43.59
N GLY A 42 -20.64 37.98 42.72
CA GLY A 42 -21.38 36.80 42.30
C GLY A 42 -20.77 36.25 41.03
N THR A 43 -19.71 35.46 41.13
CA THR A 43 -19.28 34.60 40.03
C THR A 43 -20.41 33.68 39.62
N ARG A 44 -21.32 34.16 38.76
CA ARG A 44 -22.32 33.34 38.08
C ARG A 44 -21.56 32.39 37.16
N ARG A 45 -21.13 31.24 37.69
CA ARG A 45 -20.72 30.08 36.92
C ARG A 45 -21.90 29.69 36.00
N ARG A 46 -21.74 29.96 34.71
CA ARG A 46 -22.75 29.64 33.69
C ARG A 46 -23.12 28.14 33.78
N PRO A 47 -24.37 27.80 34.12
CA PRO A 47 -24.77 26.38 34.39
C PRO A 47 -24.68 25.49 33.15
N TRP A 48 -24.52 26.04 31.95
CA TRP A 48 -24.44 25.36 30.65
C TRP A 48 -23.09 24.71 30.34
N VAL A 49 -22.03 25.05 31.04
CA VAL A 49 -20.67 24.51 30.77
C VAL A 49 -20.52 23.06 31.30
N ARG A 50 -21.27 22.69 32.30
CA ARG A 50 -21.21 21.33 32.90
C ARG A 50 -21.77 20.24 31.98
N PRO A 51 -22.96 20.39 31.35
CA PRO A 51 -23.47 19.37 30.45
C PRO A 51 -22.60 19.25 29.18
N LEU A 52 -22.11 20.35 28.59
CA LEU A 52 -21.21 20.34 27.45
C LEU A 52 -19.89 19.59 27.74
N ARG A 53 -19.30 19.79 28.90
CA ARG A 53 -18.07 19.05 29.30
C ARG A 53 -18.34 17.55 29.50
N ARG A 54 -19.52 17.18 30.05
CA ARG A 54 -19.89 15.77 30.19
C ARG A 54 -20.14 15.12 28.84
N THR A 55 -20.84 15.79 27.93
CA THR A 55 -21.06 15.31 26.58
C THR A 55 -19.76 15.15 25.82
N ALA A 56 -18.87 16.16 25.87
CA ALA A 56 -17.54 16.09 25.27
C ALA A 56 -16.69 14.95 25.83
N LEU A 57 -16.73 14.72 27.14
CA LEU A 57 -16.03 13.61 27.77
C LEU A 57 -16.59 12.25 27.32
N VAL A 58 -17.92 12.10 27.27
CA VAL A 58 -18.55 10.86 26.78
C VAL A 58 -18.19 10.60 25.31
N LEU A 59 -18.25 11.61 24.45
CA LEU A 59 -17.84 11.50 23.06
C LEU A 59 -16.36 11.14 22.92
N ALA A 60 -15.49 11.77 23.72
CA ALA A 60 -14.07 11.44 23.75
C ALA A 60 -13.83 9.99 24.20
N LEU A 61 -14.52 9.52 25.22
CA LEU A 61 -14.42 8.12 25.67
C LEU A 61 -14.95 7.14 24.62
N LEU A 62 -16.06 7.45 23.95
CA LEU A 62 -16.62 6.61 22.88
C LEU A 62 -15.67 6.47 21.69
N LEU A 63 -14.79 7.45 21.44
CA LEU A 63 -13.77 7.39 20.40
C LEU A 63 -12.47 6.76 20.89
N LEU A 64 -11.98 7.18 22.05
CA LEU A 64 -10.67 6.75 22.56
C LEU A 64 -10.65 5.30 23.06
N VAL A 65 -11.72 4.82 23.68
CA VAL A 65 -11.75 3.46 24.22
C VAL A 65 -11.65 2.40 23.11
N PRO A 66 -12.43 2.46 22.01
CA PRO A 66 -12.26 1.54 20.88
C PRO A 66 -10.88 1.62 20.23
N LEU A 67 -10.32 2.83 20.06
CA LEU A 67 -8.98 3.00 19.49
C LEU A 67 -7.90 2.37 20.36
N LEU A 68 -7.96 2.58 21.68
CA LEU A 68 -7.03 1.97 22.62
C LEU A 68 -7.19 0.43 22.66
N ALA A 69 -8.42 -0.06 22.61
CA ALA A 69 -8.69 -1.48 22.57
C ALA A 69 -8.15 -2.12 21.29
N ALA A 70 -8.38 -1.49 20.13
CA ALA A 70 -7.84 -1.94 18.83
C ALA A 70 -6.31 -1.92 18.83
N GLY A 71 -5.70 -0.82 19.26
CA GLY A 71 -4.23 -0.71 19.35
C GLY A 71 -3.63 -1.75 20.31
N THR A 72 -4.30 -2.03 21.44
CA THR A 72 -3.87 -3.07 22.38
C THR A 72 -3.99 -4.46 21.75
N ALA A 73 -5.09 -4.77 21.06
CA ALA A 73 -5.27 -6.04 20.37
C ALA A 73 -4.21 -6.28 19.30
N LEU A 74 -3.91 -5.25 18.47
CA LEU A 74 -2.83 -5.33 17.49
C LEU A 74 -1.47 -5.54 18.15
N ARG A 75 -1.19 -4.83 19.25
CA ARG A 75 0.06 -5.02 19.97
C ARG A 75 0.17 -6.43 20.59
N VAL A 76 -0.92 -7.00 21.06
CA VAL A 76 -0.98 -8.40 21.51
C VAL A 76 -0.72 -9.35 20.35
N ASN A 77 -1.25 -9.07 19.16
CA ASN A 77 -0.95 -9.83 17.94
C ASN A 77 0.53 -9.81 17.55
N TYR A 78 1.27 -8.79 17.94
CA TYR A 78 2.72 -8.69 17.71
C TYR A 78 3.57 -9.39 18.77
N MET A 79 2.96 -9.90 19.84
CA MET A 79 3.67 -10.59 20.92
C MET A 79 3.89 -12.08 20.63
N GLY A 80 4.82 -12.66 21.34
CA GLY A 80 5.21 -14.07 21.20
C GLY A 80 6.27 -14.27 20.12
N ASP A 81 6.75 -15.49 19.99
CA ASP A 81 7.80 -15.83 19.04
C ASP A 81 7.22 -16.57 17.81
N PRO A 82 7.70 -16.28 16.60
CA PRO A 82 7.36 -17.06 15.41
C PRO A 82 7.79 -18.53 15.60
N ALA A 83 7.01 -19.47 15.07
CA ALA A 83 7.38 -20.88 15.05
C ALA A 83 8.60 -21.10 14.16
N ASP A 84 9.38 -22.13 14.51
CA ASP A 84 10.46 -22.60 13.65
C ASP A 84 9.93 -22.97 12.26
N GLY A 85 10.74 -22.75 11.24
CA GLY A 85 10.35 -23.05 9.87
C GLY A 85 9.44 -22.00 9.20
N THR A 86 9.02 -20.93 9.89
CA THR A 86 8.27 -19.83 9.29
C THR A 86 9.18 -18.77 8.68
N TYR A 87 9.79 -19.10 7.54
CA TYR A 87 10.71 -18.27 6.77
C TYR A 87 10.49 -18.53 5.26
N THR A 88 11.34 -18.00 4.39
CA THR A 88 11.18 -18.14 2.95
C THR A 88 10.98 -19.58 2.50
N ARG A 89 10.15 -19.75 1.46
CA ARG A 89 9.92 -21.02 0.74
C ARG A 89 10.59 -20.98 -0.65
N ASP A 90 11.51 -20.05 -0.89
CA ASP A 90 12.04 -19.76 -2.23
C ASP A 90 10.95 -19.47 -3.26
N ARG A 91 9.93 -18.71 -2.84
CA ARG A 91 8.75 -18.37 -3.64
C ARG A 91 8.35 -16.91 -3.48
N ASP A 92 9.30 -16.06 -3.10
CA ASP A 92 9.04 -14.63 -2.93
C ASP A 92 8.94 -13.95 -4.31
N ALA A 93 8.28 -12.79 -4.35
CA ALA A 93 8.20 -11.95 -5.53
C ALA A 93 8.78 -10.56 -5.24
N MET A 94 8.92 -9.72 -6.27
CA MET A 94 9.34 -8.34 -6.11
C MET A 94 8.74 -7.45 -7.18
N TRP A 95 8.26 -6.26 -6.81
CA TRP A 95 7.83 -5.25 -7.77
C TRP A 95 9.02 -4.45 -8.29
N LEU A 96 9.09 -4.33 -9.61
CA LEU A 96 10.09 -3.54 -10.32
C LEU A 96 9.43 -2.36 -11.04
N GLY A 97 10.07 -1.20 -10.97
CA GLY A 97 9.58 0.02 -11.58
C GLY A 97 9.66 0.01 -13.12
N HIS A 98 9.01 0.99 -13.73
CA HIS A 98 8.90 1.13 -15.18
C HIS A 98 10.26 1.32 -15.90
N ALA A 99 11.28 1.81 -15.20
CA ALA A 99 12.62 2.00 -15.72
C ALA A 99 13.24 0.75 -16.38
N TRP A 100 12.75 -0.43 -16.00
CA TRP A 100 13.25 -1.70 -16.52
C TRP A 100 12.82 -2.00 -17.96
N VAL A 101 11.75 -1.37 -18.43
CA VAL A 101 11.18 -1.63 -19.76
C VAL A 101 11.18 -0.42 -20.70
N ASP A 102 11.51 0.77 -20.21
CA ASP A 102 11.47 2.03 -21.00
C ASP A 102 12.84 2.45 -21.60
N GLY A 103 13.91 1.68 -21.34
CA GLY A 103 15.25 1.92 -21.88
C GLY A 103 16.22 2.63 -20.94
N ARG A 104 15.81 3.00 -19.72
CA ARG A 104 16.70 3.58 -18.70
C ARG A 104 17.68 2.57 -18.11
N LYS A 105 17.32 1.29 -18.06
CA LYS A 105 18.16 0.18 -17.54
C LYS A 105 18.95 -0.50 -18.66
N LYS A 106 20.08 -1.13 -18.29
CA LYS A 106 21.04 -1.79 -19.17
C LYS A 106 21.48 -3.15 -18.59
N ASP A 107 22.27 -3.93 -19.32
CA ASP A 107 22.78 -5.23 -18.89
C ASP A 107 23.50 -5.18 -17.52
N ALA A 108 24.26 -4.12 -17.25
CA ALA A 108 24.93 -3.94 -15.97
C ALA A 108 23.92 -3.82 -14.79
N ASP A 109 22.73 -3.23 -15.03
CA ASP A 109 21.68 -3.13 -14.01
C ASP A 109 21.06 -4.52 -13.75
N VAL A 110 20.88 -5.34 -14.80
CA VAL A 110 20.39 -6.73 -14.65
C VAL A 110 21.41 -7.58 -13.89
N THR A 111 22.70 -7.44 -14.21
CA THR A 111 23.76 -8.11 -13.44
C THR A 111 23.80 -7.66 -11.97
N ALA A 112 23.55 -6.36 -11.71
CA ALA A 112 23.46 -5.85 -10.33
C ALA A 112 22.21 -6.39 -9.61
N LEU A 113 21.08 -6.44 -10.29
CA LEU A 113 19.86 -7.07 -9.76
C LEU A 113 20.11 -8.55 -9.45
N ALA A 114 20.75 -9.31 -10.35
CA ALA A 114 21.05 -10.71 -10.15
C ALA A 114 21.87 -10.94 -8.87
N ARG A 115 22.91 -10.13 -8.66
CA ARG A 115 23.69 -10.18 -7.40
C ARG A 115 22.88 -9.80 -6.18
N ARG A 116 21.96 -8.85 -6.32
CA ARG A 116 21.08 -8.42 -5.21
C ARG A 116 20.10 -9.52 -4.81
N LEU A 117 19.64 -10.30 -5.77
CA LEU A 117 18.71 -11.41 -5.56
C LEU A 117 19.40 -12.73 -5.23
N GLU A 118 20.74 -12.79 -5.31
CA GLU A 118 21.50 -13.95 -4.86
C GLU A 118 21.21 -14.24 -3.38
N ASP A 119 21.01 -15.50 -3.05
CA ASP A 119 20.63 -15.94 -1.71
C ASP A 119 19.33 -15.32 -1.17
N THR A 120 18.39 -14.98 -2.05
CA THR A 120 17.03 -14.58 -1.68
C THR A 120 15.99 -15.60 -2.17
N GLY A 121 14.79 -15.57 -1.59
CA GLY A 121 13.66 -16.39 -2.03
C GLY A 121 12.94 -15.89 -3.28
N ILE A 122 13.38 -14.81 -3.92
CA ILE A 122 12.65 -14.14 -5.01
C ILE A 122 12.71 -14.98 -6.28
N ARG A 123 11.53 -15.33 -6.81
CA ARG A 123 11.33 -16.15 -8.01
C ARG A 123 10.36 -15.53 -9.02
N ASP A 124 9.69 -14.43 -8.65
CA ASP A 124 8.80 -13.68 -9.52
C ASP A 124 9.15 -12.19 -9.49
N LEU A 125 9.23 -11.57 -10.67
CA LEU A 125 9.43 -10.13 -10.83
C LEU A 125 8.17 -9.53 -11.48
N TYR A 126 7.47 -8.66 -10.77
CA TYR A 126 6.33 -7.90 -11.26
C TYR A 126 6.84 -6.60 -11.86
N VAL A 127 7.03 -6.56 -13.17
CA VAL A 127 7.66 -5.43 -13.87
C VAL A 127 6.59 -4.48 -14.37
N HIS A 128 6.58 -3.24 -13.87
CA HIS A 128 5.62 -2.24 -14.32
C HIS A 128 5.78 -1.97 -15.82
N SER A 129 4.84 -2.50 -16.61
CA SER A 129 4.86 -2.49 -18.08
C SER A 129 3.78 -1.59 -18.68
N GLY A 130 2.96 -0.96 -17.85
CA GLY A 130 1.94 0.01 -18.19
C GLY A 130 2.11 1.29 -17.38
N PRO A 131 1.14 2.21 -17.29
CA PRO A 131 -0.28 1.90 -17.05
C PRO A 131 -1.03 1.42 -18.30
N LEU A 132 -2.17 0.76 -18.06
CA LEU A 132 -3.19 0.61 -19.08
C LEU A 132 -3.85 1.97 -19.34
N GLU A 133 -4.33 2.18 -20.55
CA GLU A 133 -5.25 3.28 -20.81
C GLU A 133 -6.62 2.98 -20.16
N HIS A 134 -7.40 4.00 -19.83
CA HIS A 134 -8.71 3.83 -19.17
C HIS A 134 -9.74 3.01 -19.97
N ASP A 135 -9.48 2.74 -21.23
CA ASP A 135 -10.28 1.83 -22.05
C ASP A 135 -9.80 0.36 -22.01
N GLY A 136 -8.72 0.10 -21.27
CA GLY A 136 -8.10 -1.21 -21.09
C GLY A 136 -7.04 -1.56 -22.14
N THR A 137 -6.69 -0.65 -23.04
CA THR A 137 -5.62 -0.86 -24.03
C THR A 137 -4.24 -0.58 -23.45
N LEU A 138 -3.21 -1.19 -24.02
CA LEU A 138 -1.81 -1.00 -23.64
C LEU A 138 -1.00 -0.61 -24.89
N PRO A 139 -0.47 0.60 -24.97
CA PRO A 139 0.37 0.98 -26.10
C PRO A 139 1.72 0.24 -26.04
N GLU A 140 2.19 -0.31 -27.18
CA GLU A 140 3.49 -1.00 -27.26
C GLU A 140 4.66 -0.08 -26.88
N SER A 141 4.49 1.22 -27.06
CA SER A 141 5.46 2.23 -26.62
C SER A 141 5.65 2.33 -25.11
N ALA A 142 4.78 1.72 -24.32
CA ALA A 142 4.92 1.71 -22.86
C ALA A 142 6.05 0.77 -22.39
N TYR A 143 6.39 -0.28 -23.16
CA TYR A 143 7.39 -1.28 -22.76
C TYR A 143 8.36 -1.69 -23.88
N PRO A 144 8.99 -0.72 -24.56
CA PRO A 144 9.77 -0.97 -25.77
C PRO A 144 10.99 -1.88 -25.55
N ARG A 145 11.41 -2.07 -24.29
CA ARG A 145 12.57 -2.89 -23.94
C ARG A 145 12.20 -4.20 -23.20
N ALA A 146 10.92 -4.57 -23.17
CA ALA A 146 10.45 -5.74 -22.46
C ALA A 146 11.19 -7.02 -22.85
N ARG A 147 11.27 -7.34 -24.15
CA ARG A 147 11.95 -8.54 -24.64
C ARG A 147 13.43 -8.58 -24.23
N TRP A 148 14.13 -7.45 -24.32
CA TRP A 148 15.50 -7.36 -23.83
C TRP A 148 15.60 -7.70 -22.34
N LEU A 149 14.70 -7.15 -21.51
CA LEU A 149 14.69 -7.42 -20.07
C LEU A 149 14.45 -8.91 -19.79
N ILE A 150 13.42 -9.49 -20.43
CA ILE A 150 13.05 -10.89 -20.25
C ILE A 150 14.22 -11.80 -20.59
N ASP A 151 14.82 -11.61 -21.78
CA ASP A 151 15.98 -12.38 -22.23
C ASP A 151 17.19 -12.21 -21.28
N ALA A 152 17.41 -11.01 -20.76
CA ALA A 152 18.49 -10.74 -19.82
C ALA A 152 18.25 -11.37 -18.45
N VAL A 153 17.03 -11.29 -17.92
CA VAL A 153 16.66 -11.92 -16.63
C VAL A 153 16.76 -13.45 -16.74
N HIS A 154 16.20 -14.06 -17.78
CA HIS A 154 16.27 -15.52 -17.95
C HIS A 154 17.71 -16.03 -18.10
N ARG A 155 18.61 -15.23 -18.65
CA ARG A 155 20.05 -15.54 -18.77
C ARG A 155 20.78 -15.42 -17.43
N GLU A 156 20.59 -14.32 -16.70
CA GLU A 156 21.33 -14.01 -15.48
C GLU A 156 20.73 -14.67 -14.22
N LEU A 157 19.40 -14.92 -14.23
CA LEU A 157 18.60 -15.44 -13.12
C LEU A 157 17.77 -16.64 -13.58
N PRO A 158 18.37 -17.78 -13.93
CA PRO A 158 17.63 -18.96 -14.38
C PRO A 158 16.56 -19.40 -13.36
N GLY A 159 15.31 -19.53 -13.81
CA GLY A 159 14.17 -19.92 -12.96
C GLY A 159 13.42 -18.77 -12.29
N VAL A 160 13.85 -17.52 -12.48
CA VAL A 160 13.07 -16.34 -12.12
C VAL A 160 12.12 -16.00 -13.26
N ARG A 161 10.85 -15.78 -12.94
CA ARG A 161 9.79 -15.41 -13.90
C ARG A 161 9.64 -13.90 -13.97
N VAL A 162 9.37 -13.39 -15.16
CA VAL A 162 9.09 -11.98 -15.42
C VAL A 162 7.62 -11.83 -15.78
N GLN A 163 6.83 -11.22 -14.90
CA GLN A 163 5.40 -10.98 -15.12
C GLN A 163 5.17 -9.50 -15.45
N ALA A 164 4.35 -9.24 -16.47
CA ALA A 164 3.96 -7.87 -16.82
C ALA A 164 3.01 -7.32 -15.74
N PHE A 165 3.45 -6.32 -15.01
CA PHE A 165 2.59 -5.58 -14.09
C PHE A 165 1.79 -4.55 -14.89
N LEU A 166 0.48 -4.76 -14.96
CA LEU A 166 -0.50 -3.95 -15.65
C LEU A 166 -1.45 -3.33 -14.62
N GLY A 167 -1.40 -2.03 -14.50
CA GLY A 167 -2.21 -1.27 -13.56
C GLY A 167 -3.00 -0.15 -14.23
N ASP A 168 -4.08 0.28 -13.61
CA ASP A 168 -4.79 1.52 -13.94
C ASP A 168 -5.66 1.97 -12.76
N VAL A 169 -5.99 3.27 -12.75
CA VAL A 169 -6.92 3.84 -11.79
C VAL A 169 -8.35 3.53 -12.21
N LEU A 170 -9.15 2.96 -11.30
CA LEU A 170 -10.56 2.69 -11.54
C LEU A 170 -11.43 3.94 -11.28
N ALA A 171 -12.43 4.16 -12.13
CA ALA A 171 -13.39 5.25 -11.99
C ALA A 171 -14.45 4.95 -10.89
N THR A 172 -14.01 4.62 -9.70
CA THR A 172 -14.85 4.36 -8.52
C THR A 172 -15.12 5.64 -7.73
N GLU A 173 -14.18 6.58 -7.76
CA GLU A 173 -14.22 7.82 -6.98
C GLU A 173 -14.44 9.07 -7.84
N GLY A 174 -14.45 8.94 -9.17
CA GLY A 174 -14.60 10.07 -10.07
C GLY A 174 -14.90 9.69 -11.52
N PRO A 175 -15.05 10.67 -12.40
CA PRO A 175 -15.33 10.40 -13.80
C PRO A 175 -14.13 9.83 -14.58
N ASP A 176 -12.93 10.14 -14.11
CA ASP A 176 -11.67 9.76 -14.76
C ASP A 176 -11.19 8.42 -14.22
N GLY A 177 -10.87 7.49 -15.11
CA GLY A 177 -10.39 6.15 -14.78
C GLY A 177 -11.12 5.05 -15.56
N MET A 178 -10.60 3.86 -15.42
CA MET A 178 -11.11 2.65 -16.08
C MET A 178 -12.46 2.22 -15.49
N ARG A 179 -13.37 1.76 -16.37
CA ARG A 179 -14.70 1.27 -15.98
C ARG A 179 -14.87 -0.21 -16.32
N LEU A 180 -14.73 -1.06 -15.33
CA LEU A 180 -14.90 -2.51 -15.49
C LEU A 180 -16.34 -2.92 -15.81
N THR A 181 -17.32 -2.08 -15.53
CA THR A 181 -18.74 -2.29 -15.94
C THR A 181 -18.90 -2.39 -17.46
N ARG A 182 -17.96 -1.85 -18.23
CA ARG A 182 -17.97 -1.91 -19.69
C ARG A 182 -17.29 -3.22 -20.15
N ALA A 183 -18.06 -4.11 -20.75
CA ALA A 183 -17.53 -5.37 -21.31
C ALA A 183 -16.42 -5.16 -22.35
N ALA A 184 -16.49 -4.05 -23.12
CA ALA A 184 -15.46 -3.69 -24.09
C ALA A 184 -14.11 -3.37 -23.42
N THR A 185 -14.13 -2.70 -22.27
CA THR A 185 -12.95 -2.41 -21.47
C THR A 185 -12.34 -3.70 -20.91
N ARG A 186 -13.14 -4.57 -20.30
CA ARG A 186 -12.64 -5.89 -19.83
C ARG A 186 -12.01 -6.70 -20.96
N ALA A 187 -12.67 -6.75 -22.13
CA ALA A 187 -12.13 -7.42 -23.30
C ALA A 187 -10.82 -6.75 -23.81
N ALA A 188 -10.67 -5.44 -23.67
CA ALA A 188 -9.42 -4.74 -24.00
C ALA A 188 -8.30 -5.11 -23.03
N VAL A 189 -8.55 -5.17 -21.72
CA VAL A 189 -7.57 -5.65 -20.72
C VAL A 189 -7.09 -7.06 -21.05
N VAL A 190 -8.01 -7.99 -21.43
CA VAL A 190 -7.66 -9.36 -21.83
C VAL A 190 -6.77 -9.36 -23.09
N ARG A 191 -7.04 -8.47 -24.07
CA ARG A 191 -6.17 -8.34 -25.26
C ARG A 191 -4.80 -7.76 -24.90
N SER A 192 -4.74 -6.80 -24.00
CA SER A 192 -3.48 -6.23 -23.50
C SER A 192 -2.66 -7.28 -22.73
N ALA A 193 -3.32 -8.12 -21.95
CA ALA A 193 -2.69 -9.29 -21.32
C ALA A 193 -2.11 -10.26 -22.35
N LYS A 194 -2.87 -10.59 -23.41
CA LYS A 194 -2.36 -11.44 -24.52
C LYS A 194 -1.14 -10.80 -25.19
N GLN A 195 -1.19 -9.48 -25.45
CA GLN A 195 -0.12 -8.75 -26.09
C GLN A 195 1.20 -8.83 -25.31
N VAL A 196 1.19 -8.71 -23.97
CA VAL A 196 2.41 -8.85 -23.19
C VAL A 196 2.90 -10.30 -23.13
N LEU A 197 2.00 -11.29 -23.09
CA LEU A 197 2.40 -12.70 -23.20
C LEU A 197 3.06 -12.99 -24.56
N ASP A 198 2.53 -12.44 -25.65
CA ASP A 198 3.17 -12.52 -26.99
C ASP A 198 4.53 -11.82 -27.06
N ALA A 199 4.77 -10.81 -26.22
CA ALA A 199 6.06 -10.17 -26.07
C ALA A 199 7.07 -11.03 -25.27
N GLY A 200 6.64 -12.13 -24.63
CA GLY A 200 7.48 -13.14 -23.99
C GLY A 200 7.45 -13.10 -22.45
N TYR A 201 6.57 -12.34 -21.83
CA TYR A 201 6.39 -12.38 -20.37
C TYR A 201 5.88 -13.76 -19.91
N ASP A 202 6.35 -14.21 -18.74
CA ASP A 202 5.97 -15.49 -18.13
C ASP A 202 4.59 -15.43 -17.44
N GLY A 203 3.99 -14.25 -17.38
CA GLY A 203 2.70 -14.03 -16.74
C GLY A 203 2.25 -12.58 -16.74
N VAL A 204 1.09 -12.40 -16.14
CA VAL A 204 0.45 -11.07 -15.95
C VAL A 204 0.20 -10.86 -14.47
N HIS A 205 0.62 -9.71 -13.96
CA HIS A 205 0.30 -9.21 -12.62
C HIS A 205 -0.64 -8.01 -12.76
N LEU A 206 -1.88 -8.13 -12.28
CA LEU A 206 -2.91 -7.10 -12.42
C LEU A 206 -3.04 -6.29 -11.13
N ASP A 207 -3.05 -4.96 -11.28
CA ASP A 207 -3.21 -4.02 -10.18
C ASP A 207 -4.16 -2.90 -10.60
N LEU A 208 -5.44 -3.07 -10.30
CA LEU A 208 -6.50 -2.13 -10.63
C LEU A 208 -7.07 -1.52 -9.34
N GLU A 209 -6.81 -0.23 -9.13
CA GLU A 209 -7.16 0.43 -7.88
C GLU A 209 -7.86 1.78 -8.12
N PRO A 210 -8.68 2.22 -7.17
CA PRO A 210 -9.22 1.50 -6.01
C PRO A 210 -10.35 0.55 -6.42
N LEU A 211 -10.39 -0.65 -5.86
CA LEU A 211 -11.40 -1.68 -6.19
C LEU A 211 -12.31 -1.96 -4.99
N HIS A 212 -13.61 -1.83 -5.19
CA HIS A 212 -14.60 -2.15 -4.15
C HIS A 212 -14.73 -3.65 -3.89
N SER A 213 -14.90 -4.00 -2.62
CA SER A 213 -15.21 -5.37 -2.22
C SER A 213 -16.51 -5.85 -2.86
N GLY A 214 -16.48 -7.04 -3.45
CA GLY A 214 -17.64 -7.65 -4.09
C GLY A 214 -17.87 -7.25 -5.55
N ASP A 215 -16.90 -6.59 -6.21
CA ASP A 215 -17.01 -6.22 -7.63
C ASP A 215 -17.07 -7.48 -8.52
N ARG A 216 -18.23 -7.67 -9.15
CA ARG A 216 -18.50 -8.83 -10.02
C ARG A 216 -17.86 -8.70 -11.40
N ASP A 217 -17.69 -7.49 -11.89
CA ASP A 217 -17.06 -7.22 -13.18
C ASP A 217 -15.57 -7.52 -13.12
N TYR A 218 -14.93 -7.23 -11.96
CA TYR A 218 -13.55 -7.65 -11.70
C TYR A 218 -13.42 -9.17 -11.63
N LEU A 219 -14.33 -9.87 -10.94
CA LEU A 219 -14.30 -11.34 -10.90
C LEU A 219 -14.48 -11.94 -12.29
N SER A 220 -15.36 -11.36 -13.12
CA SER A 220 -15.54 -11.78 -14.53
C SER A 220 -14.27 -11.55 -15.35
N LEU A 221 -13.59 -10.41 -15.18
CA LEU A 221 -12.30 -10.14 -15.82
C LEU A 221 -11.25 -11.19 -15.44
N LEU A 222 -11.18 -11.55 -14.15
CA LEU A 222 -10.23 -12.58 -13.68
C LEU A 222 -10.55 -13.96 -14.26
N ASP A 223 -11.82 -14.33 -14.45
CA ASP A 223 -12.20 -15.58 -15.08
C ASP A 223 -11.75 -15.62 -16.56
N ASP A 224 -11.88 -14.49 -17.29
CA ASP A 224 -11.41 -14.37 -18.67
C ASP A 224 -9.88 -14.40 -18.76
N LEU A 225 -9.18 -13.65 -17.88
CA LEU A 225 -7.70 -13.65 -17.81
C LEU A 225 -7.15 -15.04 -17.45
N ARG A 226 -7.79 -15.74 -16.50
CA ARG A 226 -7.39 -17.10 -16.13
C ARG A 226 -7.51 -18.06 -17.30
N SER A 227 -8.56 -17.91 -18.12
CA SER A 227 -8.75 -18.72 -19.32
C SER A 227 -7.64 -18.47 -20.33
N LEU A 228 -7.26 -17.20 -20.54
CA LEU A 228 -6.15 -16.80 -21.39
C LEU A 228 -4.82 -17.35 -20.87
N THR A 229 -4.46 -17.07 -19.62
CA THR A 229 -3.14 -17.42 -19.08
C THR A 229 -2.93 -18.94 -19.04
N ARG A 230 -3.98 -19.72 -18.79
CA ARG A 230 -3.92 -21.19 -18.88
C ARG A 230 -3.68 -21.68 -20.29
N ALA A 231 -4.28 -21.04 -21.30
CA ALA A 231 -4.06 -21.41 -22.70
C ALA A 231 -2.63 -21.11 -23.18
N GLU A 232 -1.99 -20.11 -22.57
CA GLU A 232 -0.62 -19.68 -22.89
C GLU A 232 0.44 -20.29 -21.93
N ASP A 233 0.06 -21.19 -21.01
CA ASP A 233 0.93 -21.75 -19.95
C ASP A 233 1.64 -20.66 -19.11
N ALA A 234 0.94 -19.54 -18.88
CA ALA A 234 1.44 -18.36 -18.19
C ALA A 234 0.80 -18.21 -16.80
N ARG A 235 1.40 -17.39 -15.96
CA ARG A 235 0.90 -17.08 -14.61
C ARG A 235 -0.08 -15.92 -14.62
N LEU A 236 -1.13 -16.02 -13.80
CA LEU A 236 -2.00 -14.91 -13.43
C LEU A 236 -1.78 -14.57 -11.97
N SER A 237 -1.35 -13.35 -11.70
CA SER A 237 -1.23 -12.82 -10.36
C SER A 237 -1.96 -11.49 -10.21
N VAL A 238 -2.30 -11.10 -8.98
CA VAL A 238 -2.94 -9.82 -8.68
C VAL A 238 -2.36 -9.18 -7.43
N ALA A 239 -2.29 -7.84 -7.40
CA ALA A 239 -2.22 -7.07 -6.18
C ALA A 239 -3.61 -7.06 -5.51
N ALA A 240 -3.65 -7.13 -4.19
CA ALA A 240 -4.90 -7.20 -3.44
C ALA A 240 -4.89 -6.20 -2.28
N HIS A 241 -6.03 -5.54 -2.09
CA HIS A 241 -6.26 -4.72 -0.91
C HIS A 241 -6.18 -5.53 0.39
N GLN A 242 -5.93 -4.82 1.48
CA GLN A 242 -6.01 -5.37 2.83
C GLN A 242 -7.42 -5.93 3.10
N ILE A 243 -7.48 -6.92 3.98
CA ILE A 243 -8.75 -7.56 4.38
C ILE A 243 -9.33 -6.79 5.58
N ASP A 244 -10.64 -6.68 5.65
CA ASP A 244 -11.33 -6.11 6.82
C ASP A 244 -10.74 -6.62 8.13
N PRO A 245 -10.17 -5.76 8.98
CA PRO A 245 -9.67 -6.19 10.29
C PRO A 245 -10.80 -6.57 11.27
N LEU A 246 -12.02 -6.12 10.98
CA LEU A 246 -13.26 -6.50 11.66
C LEU A 246 -14.33 -6.74 10.59
N PRO A 247 -15.18 -7.77 10.73
CA PRO A 247 -16.20 -8.08 9.74
C PRO A 247 -17.08 -6.88 9.38
N ALA A 248 -17.27 -6.65 8.08
CA ALA A 248 -18.07 -5.56 7.51
C ALA A 248 -17.54 -4.12 7.75
N LEU A 249 -16.30 -3.96 8.18
CA LEU A 249 -15.71 -2.62 8.39
C LEU A 249 -15.61 -1.84 7.06
N HIS A 250 -15.34 -2.52 5.92
CA HIS A 250 -15.35 -1.91 4.59
C HIS A 250 -16.69 -1.21 4.28
N SER A 251 -17.82 -1.83 4.68
CA SER A 251 -19.16 -1.25 4.46
C SER A 251 -19.41 -0.02 5.31
N VAL A 252 -18.89 -0.01 6.55
CA VAL A 252 -19.01 1.15 7.46
C VAL A 252 -18.08 2.27 7.02
N ALA A 253 -16.86 1.95 6.65
CA ALA A 253 -15.88 2.93 6.15
C ALA A 253 -16.36 3.60 4.86
N GLY A 254 -16.99 2.84 3.95
CA GLY A 254 -17.57 3.35 2.71
C GLY A 254 -18.73 4.33 2.89
N LEU A 255 -19.28 4.46 4.11
CA LEU A 255 -20.26 5.54 4.41
C LEU A 255 -19.59 6.90 4.66
N PHE A 256 -18.29 6.91 4.94
CA PHE A 256 -17.53 8.10 5.34
C PHE A 256 -16.37 8.44 4.40
N ALA A 257 -15.97 7.50 3.56
CA ALA A 257 -14.87 7.65 2.62
C ALA A 257 -15.20 6.94 1.32
N ASP A 258 -15.04 7.63 0.21
CA ASP A 258 -15.26 7.07 -1.12
C ASP A 258 -14.15 6.08 -1.52
N HIS A 259 -13.01 6.13 -0.84
CA HIS A 259 -11.85 5.28 -1.12
C HIS A 259 -11.95 3.93 -0.39
N PRO A 260 -12.13 2.80 -1.11
CA PRO A 260 -12.18 1.48 -0.49
C PRO A 260 -10.77 1.07 -0.03
N LYS A 261 -10.60 0.94 1.28
CA LYS A 261 -9.33 0.51 1.87
C LYS A 261 -9.25 -1.01 2.05
N TRP A 262 -10.39 -1.64 2.30
CA TRP A 262 -10.43 -3.06 2.64
C TRP A 262 -11.39 -3.85 1.75
N TRP A 263 -11.02 -5.09 1.51
CA TRP A 263 -11.93 -6.10 0.97
C TRP A 263 -12.51 -6.94 2.10
N SER A 264 -13.74 -7.43 1.93
CA SER A 264 -14.23 -8.50 2.79
C SER A 264 -13.35 -9.74 2.61
N GLN A 265 -13.20 -10.52 3.68
CA GLN A 265 -12.45 -11.78 3.63
C GLN A 265 -13.06 -12.75 2.58
N GLU A 266 -14.39 -12.75 2.43
CA GLU A 266 -15.07 -13.53 1.40
C GLU A 266 -14.65 -13.12 -0.02
N PHE A 267 -14.61 -11.82 -0.32
CA PHE A 267 -14.22 -11.32 -1.65
C PHE A 267 -12.75 -11.61 -1.94
N PHE A 268 -11.87 -11.42 -0.96
CA PHE A 268 -10.47 -11.81 -1.09
C PHE A 268 -10.34 -13.30 -1.47
N GLY A 269 -11.08 -14.19 -0.79
CA GLY A 269 -11.12 -15.61 -1.12
C GLY A 269 -11.71 -15.90 -2.52
N GLN A 270 -12.68 -15.10 -2.99
CA GLN A 270 -13.21 -15.24 -4.37
C GLN A 270 -12.16 -14.87 -5.42
N VAL A 271 -11.37 -13.82 -5.18
CA VAL A 271 -10.24 -13.42 -6.02
C VAL A 271 -9.15 -14.50 -6.00
N ALA A 272 -8.74 -14.93 -4.80
CA ALA A 272 -7.69 -15.95 -4.63
C ALA A 272 -7.97 -17.27 -5.36
N ARG A 273 -9.23 -17.67 -5.48
CA ARG A 273 -9.62 -18.87 -6.25
C ARG A 273 -9.48 -18.71 -7.77
N ARG A 274 -9.33 -17.50 -8.28
CA ARG A 274 -9.29 -17.18 -9.72
C ARG A 274 -7.89 -16.93 -10.26
N VAL A 275 -6.90 -16.88 -9.39
CA VAL A 275 -5.52 -16.53 -9.75
C VAL A 275 -4.53 -17.61 -9.31
N ASP A 276 -3.33 -17.59 -9.86
CA ASP A 276 -2.24 -18.48 -9.44
C ASP A 276 -1.50 -17.89 -8.25
N GLN A 277 -1.42 -16.54 -8.17
CA GLN A 277 -0.76 -15.80 -7.09
C GLN A 277 -1.61 -14.59 -6.69
N ILE A 278 -1.65 -14.29 -5.39
CA ILE A 278 -2.27 -13.11 -4.84
C ILE A 278 -1.30 -12.43 -3.87
N ALA A 279 -0.96 -11.17 -4.12
CA ALA A 279 -0.07 -10.37 -3.31
C ALA A 279 -0.88 -9.34 -2.52
N LEU A 280 -1.05 -9.56 -1.21
CA LEU A 280 -1.74 -8.64 -0.32
C LEU A 280 -0.83 -7.47 0.02
N MET A 281 -1.25 -6.24 -0.26
CA MET A 281 -0.52 -5.00 0.05
C MET A 281 -0.61 -4.71 1.56
N SER A 282 0.27 -5.31 2.36
CA SER A 282 0.30 -5.18 3.82
C SER A 282 1.11 -3.98 4.32
N TYR A 283 1.11 -2.91 3.57
CA TYR A 283 1.72 -1.61 3.86
C TYR A 283 0.70 -0.48 3.66
N ASP A 284 1.08 0.78 3.86
CA ASP A 284 0.17 1.94 3.85
C ASP A 284 -1.03 1.77 4.80
N THR A 285 -0.72 1.28 6.00
CA THR A 285 -1.74 0.90 6.99
C THR A 285 -2.14 2.05 7.89
N ALA A 286 -1.41 3.17 7.83
CA ALA A 286 -1.51 4.32 8.75
C ALA A 286 -1.29 3.96 10.23
N GLN A 287 -0.59 2.86 10.51
CA GLN A 287 -0.27 2.47 11.88
C GLN A 287 0.95 3.25 12.40
N PRO A 288 0.81 4.05 13.47
CA PRO A 288 1.87 4.97 13.88
C PRO A 288 2.96 4.34 14.73
N LEU A 289 2.82 3.07 15.11
CA LEU A 289 3.73 2.34 15.99
C LEU A 289 4.08 0.99 15.38
N GLU A 290 5.36 0.63 15.40
CA GLU A 290 5.88 -0.65 14.92
C GLU A 290 5.09 -1.86 15.45
N GLY A 291 4.83 -1.91 16.76
CA GLY A 291 4.09 -3.03 17.35
C GLY A 291 2.61 -3.10 16.96
N THR A 292 1.97 -1.98 16.55
CA THR A 292 0.61 -2.00 15.99
C THR A 292 0.63 -2.36 14.52
N TYR A 293 1.62 -1.89 13.78
CA TYR A 293 1.82 -2.25 12.37
C TYR A 293 2.11 -3.75 12.21
N GLY A 294 3.14 -4.27 12.86
CA GLY A 294 3.48 -5.70 12.77
C GLY A 294 2.35 -6.61 13.27
N GLY A 295 1.60 -6.18 14.30
CA GLY A 295 0.39 -6.88 14.77
C GLY A 295 -0.76 -6.86 13.76
N TYR A 296 -0.89 -5.77 13.01
CA TYR A 296 -1.83 -5.67 11.90
C TYR A 296 -1.42 -6.61 10.74
N VAL A 297 -0.13 -6.63 10.38
CA VAL A 297 0.39 -7.56 9.37
C VAL A 297 0.16 -9.01 9.78
N ALA A 298 0.37 -9.36 11.07
CA ALA A 298 0.09 -10.70 11.57
C ALA A 298 -1.40 -11.07 11.42
N GLN A 299 -2.31 -10.14 11.71
CA GLN A 299 -3.75 -10.32 11.50
C GLN A 299 -4.08 -10.50 10.02
N GLN A 300 -3.55 -9.64 9.14
CA GLN A 300 -3.78 -9.72 7.69
C GLN A 300 -3.29 -11.06 7.13
N THR A 301 -2.12 -11.52 7.56
CA THR A 301 -1.58 -12.83 7.17
C THR A 301 -2.52 -13.97 7.56
N SER A 302 -3.02 -13.97 8.80
CA SER A 302 -3.97 -14.99 9.27
C SER A 302 -5.27 -14.96 8.47
N LEU A 303 -5.89 -13.79 8.32
CA LEU A 303 -7.14 -13.63 7.56
C LEU A 303 -7.00 -14.07 6.10
N ALA A 304 -5.86 -13.79 5.46
CA ALA A 304 -5.60 -14.20 4.09
C ALA A 304 -5.40 -15.71 3.97
N LEU A 305 -4.65 -16.33 4.90
CA LEU A 305 -4.41 -17.77 4.92
C LEU A 305 -5.70 -18.57 5.10
N GLU A 306 -6.63 -18.10 5.93
CA GLU A 306 -7.92 -18.78 6.19
C GLU A 306 -8.77 -18.98 4.94
N VAL A 307 -8.66 -18.09 3.93
CA VAL A 307 -9.54 -18.08 2.76
C VAL A 307 -8.82 -18.33 1.43
N THR A 308 -7.49 -18.31 1.43
CA THR A 308 -6.69 -18.59 0.24
C THR A 308 -6.54 -20.10 0.05
N PRO A 309 -6.96 -20.67 -1.10
CA PRO A 309 -6.77 -22.09 -1.36
C PRO A 309 -5.30 -22.51 -1.25
N PRO A 310 -4.99 -23.73 -0.80
CA PRO A 310 -3.59 -24.20 -0.73
C PRO A 310 -2.92 -24.30 -2.11
N THR A 311 -3.69 -24.28 -3.19
CA THR A 311 -3.20 -24.27 -4.58
C THR A 311 -2.90 -22.86 -5.11
N THR A 312 -3.25 -21.80 -4.39
CA THR A 312 -2.96 -20.42 -4.74
C THR A 312 -1.79 -19.91 -3.90
N HIS A 313 -0.82 -19.31 -4.54
CA HIS A 313 0.34 -18.73 -3.89
C HIS A 313 -0.02 -17.40 -3.24
N LEU A 314 0.04 -17.34 -1.92
CA LEU A 314 -0.19 -16.13 -1.12
C LEU A 314 1.14 -15.42 -0.87
N LEU A 315 1.17 -14.14 -1.18
CA LEU A 315 2.32 -13.26 -0.95
C LEU A 315 1.90 -12.09 -0.05
N MET A 316 2.74 -11.76 0.92
CA MET A 316 2.54 -10.59 1.78
C MET A 316 3.46 -9.47 1.34
N GLY A 317 2.91 -8.31 1.00
CA GLY A 317 3.67 -7.14 0.56
C GLY A 317 4.55 -6.58 1.67
N LEU A 318 5.80 -6.25 1.37
CA LEU A 318 6.74 -5.61 2.29
C LEU A 318 7.04 -4.17 1.86
N PRO A 319 7.06 -3.18 2.78
CA PRO A 319 7.35 -1.79 2.46
C PRO A 319 8.85 -1.56 2.24
N PHE A 320 9.33 -1.68 1.00
CA PHE A 320 10.72 -1.36 0.65
C PHE A 320 10.86 0.12 0.27
N TYR A 321 10.27 0.99 1.06
CA TYR A 321 10.36 2.44 0.96
C TYR A 321 10.23 3.06 2.35
N TYR A 322 10.72 4.29 2.50
CA TYR A 322 10.84 4.95 3.81
C TYR A 322 10.07 6.27 3.88
N GLU A 323 9.47 6.71 2.81
CA GLU A 323 8.77 7.98 2.72
C GLU A 323 7.51 7.97 3.57
N SER A 324 7.36 8.95 4.47
CA SER A 324 6.15 9.09 5.28
C SER A 324 5.12 9.95 4.57
N ASN A 325 3.87 9.48 4.59
CA ASN A 325 2.69 10.18 4.08
C ASN A 325 1.48 9.89 5.01
N PRO A 326 0.29 10.44 4.78
CA PRO A 326 -0.85 10.22 5.67
C PRO A 326 -1.26 8.73 5.85
N SER A 327 -0.94 7.86 4.89
CA SER A 327 -1.24 6.42 4.96
C SER A 327 -0.04 5.57 5.38
N HIS A 328 1.18 6.12 5.39
CA HIS A 328 2.42 5.41 5.68
C HIS A 328 3.31 6.15 6.68
N TRP A 329 3.71 5.47 7.75
CA TRP A 329 4.66 5.98 8.75
C TRP A 329 5.97 5.20 8.64
N GLY A 330 6.92 5.70 7.86
CA GLY A 330 8.17 5.00 7.55
C GLY A 330 9.00 4.55 8.78
N HIS A 331 8.85 5.20 9.95
CA HIS A 331 9.48 4.77 11.19
C HIS A 331 8.77 3.61 11.90
N ALA A 332 7.54 3.30 11.51
CA ALA A 332 6.71 2.26 12.12
C ALA A 332 6.45 1.10 11.15
N GLU A 333 6.24 1.42 9.88
CA GLU A 333 6.00 0.44 8.81
C GLU A 333 7.35 0.00 8.20
N THR A 334 8.18 -0.67 9.02
CA THR A 334 9.48 -1.20 8.62
C THR A 334 9.40 -2.61 8.05
N VAL A 335 10.38 -3.03 7.26
CA VAL A 335 10.47 -4.40 6.74
C VAL A 335 10.60 -5.40 7.90
N ALA A 336 11.40 -5.08 8.91
CA ALA A 336 11.55 -5.94 10.10
C ALA A 336 10.22 -6.18 10.81
N ALA A 337 9.41 -5.13 11.03
CA ALA A 337 8.10 -5.25 11.64
C ALA A 337 7.13 -6.06 10.80
N ALA A 338 7.13 -5.82 9.46
CA ALA A 338 6.31 -6.56 8.50
C ALA A 338 6.65 -8.05 8.50
N VAL A 339 7.91 -8.39 8.33
CA VAL A 339 8.41 -9.77 8.30
C VAL A 339 8.07 -10.51 9.59
N ARG A 340 8.33 -9.89 10.76
CA ARG A 340 7.96 -10.50 12.03
C ARG A 340 6.44 -10.73 12.12
N GLY A 341 5.64 -9.76 11.67
CA GLY A 341 4.18 -9.88 11.61
C GLY A 341 3.74 -11.03 10.71
N VAL A 342 4.31 -11.15 9.50
CA VAL A 342 4.05 -12.24 8.56
C VAL A 342 4.36 -13.60 9.22
N ARG A 343 5.52 -13.76 9.82
CA ARG A 343 5.93 -15.00 10.51
C ARG A 343 5.01 -15.36 11.66
N LEU A 344 4.57 -14.39 12.45
CA LEU A 344 3.61 -14.61 13.54
C LEU A 344 2.24 -15.07 13.02
N GLY A 345 1.73 -14.43 11.95
CA GLY A 345 0.47 -14.82 11.32
C GLY A 345 0.54 -16.23 10.72
N LEU A 346 1.62 -16.52 10.00
CA LEU A 346 1.92 -17.84 9.42
C LEU A 346 1.98 -18.92 10.52
N SER A 347 2.74 -18.67 11.59
CA SER A 347 2.90 -19.60 12.72
C SER A 347 1.58 -19.98 13.38
N ARG A 348 0.62 -19.06 13.44
CA ARG A 348 -0.65 -19.24 14.16
C ARG A 348 -1.73 -19.89 13.30
N THR A 349 -1.62 -19.79 11.99
CA THR A 349 -2.70 -20.15 11.08
C THR A 349 -2.36 -21.38 10.24
N ASP A 350 -1.21 -21.36 9.57
CA ASP A 350 -0.78 -22.44 8.68
C ASP A 350 0.75 -22.39 8.50
N ALA A 351 1.48 -22.85 9.54
CA ALA A 351 2.94 -22.77 9.57
C ALA A 351 3.61 -23.58 8.44
N ASP A 352 2.93 -24.61 7.94
CA ASP A 352 3.45 -25.51 6.90
C ASP A 352 3.04 -25.11 5.49
N ARG A 353 2.42 -23.93 5.31
CA ARG A 353 1.97 -23.45 4.01
C ARG A 353 3.12 -23.39 3.00
N GLU A 354 3.11 -24.26 1.99
CA GLU A 354 4.16 -24.35 0.97
C GLU A 354 4.10 -23.19 -0.05
N LEU A 355 2.89 -22.87 -0.55
CA LEU A 355 2.66 -21.77 -1.49
C LEU A 355 2.45 -20.47 -0.72
N PHE A 356 3.54 -19.99 -0.10
CA PHE A 356 3.59 -18.77 0.69
C PHE A 356 4.92 -18.07 0.49
N GLY A 357 4.89 -16.74 0.51
CA GLY A 357 6.06 -15.90 0.40
C GLY A 357 5.77 -14.45 0.78
N VAL A 358 6.74 -13.59 0.53
CA VAL A 358 6.63 -12.15 0.68
C VAL A 358 6.94 -11.46 -0.64
N ALA A 359 6.53 -10.19 -0.76
CA ALA A 359 6.77 -9.40 -1.97
C ALA A 359 7.23 -7.99 -1.61
N PRO A 360 8.55 -7.69 -1.69
CA PRO A 360 9.10 -6.35 -1.57
C PRO A 360 8.52 -5.36 -2.59
N TYR A 361 8.02 -4.22 -2.10
CA TYR A 361 7.53 -3.10 -2.87
C TYR A 361 8.30 -1.84 -2.47
N ILE A 362 9.18 -1.27 -3.29
CA ILE A 362 9.51 -1.45 -4.71
C ILE A 362 11.02 -1.25 -4.91
N ASP A 363 11.60 -1.79 -6.00
CA ASP A 363 13.05 -1.83 -6.24
C ASP A 363 13.77 -0.48 -6.17
N PHE A 364 13.20 0.57 -6.76
CA PHE A 364 13.85 1.88 -6.88
C PHE A 364 13.82 2.71 -5.59
N ALA A 365 12.98 2.34 -4.62
CA ALA A 365 12.89 2.98 -3.31
C ALA A 365 13.62 2.17 -2.22
N ALA A 366 14.03 0.93 -2.53
CA ALA A 366 14.65 0.00 -1.61
C ALA A 366 16.01 0.51 -1.12
N THR A 367 16.21 0.49 0.20
CA THR A 367 17.48 0.81 0.87
C THR A 367 18.25 -0.46 1.25
N GLU A 368 19.55 -0.33 1.56
CA GLU A 368 20.33 -1.47 2.08
C GLU A 368 19.71 -2.02 3.38
N THR A 369 19.21 -1.16 4.25
CA THR A 369 18.54 -1.57 5.49
C THR A 369 17.31 -2.45 5.20
N ASN A 370 16.49 -2.12 4.19
CA ASN A 370 15.35 -2.96 3.81
C ASN A 370 15.80 -4.37 3.38
N TRP A 371 16.91 -4.45 2.62
CA TRP A 371 17.47 -5.73 2.20
C TRP A 371 18.06 -6.53 3.36
N GLU A 372 18.74 -5.88 4.31
CA GLU A 372 19.28 -6.50 5.52
C GLU A 372 18.13 -7.06 6.36
N GLU A 373 17.10 -6.25 6.67
CA GLU A 373 15.93 -6.67 7.44
C GLU A 373 15.16 -7.83 6.78
N TYR A 374 15.05 -7.84 5.44
CA TYR A 374 14.45 -8.95 4.69
C TYR A 374 15.29 -10.23 4.81
N ARG A 375 16.61 -10.13 4.60
CA ARG A 375 17.50 -11.30 4.68
C ARG A 375 17.55 -11.88 6.09
N GLU A 376 17.76 -11.05 7.09
CA GLU A 376 17.88 -11.49 8.48
C GLU A 376 16.56 -11.95 9.08
N GLY A 377 15.45 -11.30 8.71
CA GLY A 377 14.16 -11.59 9.29
C GLY A 377 13.37 -12.69 8.57
N TRP A 378 13.56 -12.84 7.26
CA TRP A 378 12.75 -13.73 6.42
C TRP A 378 13.54 -14.84 5.73
N VAL A 379 14.71 -14.54 5.20
CA VAL A 379 15.51 -15.55 4.44
C VAL A 379 16.28 -16.45 5.39
N ASN A 380 16.98 -15.87 6.35
CA ASN A 380 17.85 -16.56 7.32
C ASN A 380 17.54 -16.08 8.75
N PRO A 381 16.32 -16.27 9.27
CA PRO A 381 15.92 -15.72 10.57
C PRO A 381 16.50 -16.49 11.76
#